data_c560edf246b259d9eea68cbfec1e7210
#
_entry.id   c560edf246b259d9eea68cbfec1e7210
#
_cell.length_a   1.000
_cell.length_b   1.000
_cell.length_c   1.000
_cell.angle_alpha   90.00
_cell.angle_beta   90.00
_cell.angle_gamma   90.00
#
_symmetry.space_group_name_H-M   'P 1'
#
loop_
_entity.id
_entity.type
_entity.pdbx_description
1 polymer ?
#
loop_
_entity_poly.entity_id
_entity_poly.type
_entity_poly.pdbx_seq_one_letter_code
_entity_poly.pdbx_strand_id
1 'polypeptide(L)'
;MKRFYQFRNSQRRILEEHVFFKLIGSEHVHLNDKLLFAPVMAHFIMNFRDMNKWVIRFENPDSEFKSVINGGTTEDETHSKLFLEDWRKLHLDDKLSWKASDVLYWLFLSKEMECFRYYGVEFMKLCVDDNGEPVYRYSHSESGETCGNIFFSKISPIADQVTKHLGISLRYFGTFHLELENGHVWKSEGVFENIVL
;
A
#
# COMPACT_ATOMS: atom_id res chain seq x y z
N MET A 1 -22.20 6.74 1.09
CA MET A 1 -20.87 7.24 1.53
C MET A 1 -20.76 7.44 3.04
N LYS A 2 -21.64 8.16 3.75
CA LYS A 2 -21.52 8.41 5.22
C LYS A 2 -21.27 7.14 6.06
N ARG A 3 -21.99 6.03 5.81
CA ARG A 3 -21.78 4.76 6.53
C ARG A 3 -20.41 4.13 6.22
N PHE A 4 -19.96 4.24 4.99
CA PHE A 4 -18.63 3.79 4.58
C PHE A 4 -17.54 4.53 5.35
N TYR A 5 -17.56 5.86 5.38
CA TYR A 5 -16.58 6.66 6.13
C TYR A 5 -16.63 6.39 7.65
N GLN A 6 -17.81 6.21 8.23
CA GLN A 6 -17.93 5.85 9.65
C GLN A 6 -17.29 4.48 9.93
N PHE A 7 -17.54 3.48 9.08
CA PHE A 7 -16.92 2.16 9.20
C PHE A 7 -15.41 2.25 9.01
N ARG A 8 -14.93 2.88 7.94
CA ARG A 8 -13.52 3.11 7.66
C ARG A 8 -12.81 3.74 8.86
N ASN A 9 -13.37 4.80 9.42
CA ASN A 9 -12.78 5.49 10.57
C ASN A 9 -12.73 4.62 11.83
N SER A 10 -13.71 3.73 12.02
CA SER A 10 -13.66 2.75 13.12
C SER A 10 -12.53 1.71 12.93
N GLN A 11 -12.31 1.25 11.70
CA GLN A 11 -11.24 0.29 11.37
C GLN A 11 -9.85 0.94 11.42
N ARG A 12 -9.75 2.22 11.05
CA ARG A 12 -8.52 3.01 11.12
C ARG A 12 -7.87 2.90 12.49
N ARG A 13 -8.63 3.11 13.57
CA ARG A 13 -8.13 3.04 14.94
C ARG A 13 -7.55 1.67 15.30
N ILE A 14 -8.22 0.60 14.86
CA ILE A 14 -7.74 -0.78 15.10
C ILE A 14 -6.38 -1.00 14.41
N LEU A 15 -6.24 -0.52 13.18
CA LEU A 15 -4.99 -0.64 12.43
C LEU A 15 -3.87 0.21 13.06
N GLU A 16 -4.16 1.45 13.46
CA GLU A 16 -3.18 2.35 14.09
C GLU A 16 -2.58 1.77 15.39
N GLU A 17 -3.36 0.97 16.14
CA GLU A 17 -2.97 0.33 17.39
C GLU A 17 -2.38 -1.07 17.20
N HIS A 18 -2.24 -1.55 15.95
CA HIS A 18 -1.79 -2.90 15.66
C HIS A 18 -0.39 -3.19 16.23
N VAL A 19 -0.21 -4.41 16.76
CA VAL A 19 1.01 -4.84 17.44
C VAL A 19 2.27 -4.74 16.57
N PHE A 20 2.13 -4.87 15.26
CA PHE A 20 3.21 -4.71 14.29
C PHE A 20 3.92 -3.35 14.45
N PHE A 21 3.17 -2.25 14.54
CA PHE A 21 3.77 -0.92 14.68
C PHE A 21 4.48 -0.73 16.03
N LYS A 22 3.94 -1.35 17.10
CA LYS A 22 4.58 -1.36 18.41
C LYS A 22 5.90 -2.12 18.39
N LEU A 23 5.91 -3.28 17.73
CA LEU A 23 7.11 -4.09 17.57
C LEU A 23 8.20 -3.35 16.79
N ILE A 24 7.88 -2.84 15.61
CA ILE A 24 8.85 -2.14 14.74
C ILE A 24 9.35 -0.85 15.40
N GLY A 25 8.50 -0.14 16.15
CA GLY A 25 8.87 1.08 16.89
C GLY A 25 9.72 0.79 18.14
N SER A 26 9.74 -0.45 18.63
CA SER A 26 10.41 -0.79 19.89
C SER A 26 11.95 -0.73 19.79
N GLU A 27 12.61 -0.49 20.93
CA GLU A 27 14.07 -0.52 21.05
C GLU A 27 14.66 -1.95 20.97
N HIS A 28 13.83 -2.97 21.10
CA HIS A 28 14.25 -4.37 20.98
C HIS A 28 14.58 -4.78 19.54
N VAL A 29 14.08 -4.06 18.53
CA VAL A 29 14.44 -4.29 17.14
C VAL A 29 15.59 -3.36 16.78
N HIS A 30 16.75 -3.95 16.40
CA HIS A 30 17.90 -3.18 15.98
C HIS A 30 17.58 -2.31 14.78
N LEU A 31 18.13 -1.10 14.71
CA LEU A 31 17.79 -0.13 13.67
C LEU A 31 18.00 -0.66 12.25
N ASN A 32 19.07 -1.43 12.03
CA ASN A 32 19.38 -2.07 10.73
C ASN A 32 18.32 -3.11 10.30
N ASP A 33 17.51 -3.61 11.23
CA ASP A 33 16.57 -4.71 11.01
C ASP A 33 15.12 -4.23 10.98
N LYS A 34 14.88 -2.97 11.32
CA LYS A 34 13.51 -2.40 11.40
C LYS A 34 12.72 -2.51 10.09
N LEU A 35 13.39 -2.54 8.95
CA LEU A 35 12.76 -2.67 7.63
C LEU A 35 12.91 -4.06 7.01
N LEU A 36 13.37 -5.07 7.76
CA LEU A 36 13.44 -6.47 7.29
C LEU A 36 12.08 -7.13 7.04
N PHE A 37 11.00 -6.49 7.40
CA PHE A 37 9.65 -6.94 7.04
C PHE A 37 9.30 -6.65 5.56
N ALA A 38 10.06 -5.79 4.87
CA ALA A 38 9.75 -5.37 3.51
C ALA A 38 9.43 -6.54 2.54
N PRO A 39 10.13 -7.68 2.57
CA PRO A 39 9.81 -8.83 1.71
C PRO A 39 8.37 -9.32 1.83
N VAL A 40 7.76 -9.23 3.02
CA VAL A 40 6.36 -9.63 3.24
C VAL A 40 5.38 -8.81 2.41
N MET A 41 5.71 -7.56 2.12
CA MET A 41 4.90 -6.65 1.31
C MET A 41 5.06 -6.86 -0.19
N ALA A 42 6.12 -7.56 -0.62
CA ALA A 42 6.52 -7.63 -2.02
C ALA A 42 5.41 -8.18 -2.92
N HIS A 43 4.69 -9.23 -2.50
CA HIS A 43 3.62 -9.81 -3.30
C HIS A 43 2.53 -8.78 -3.64
N PHE A 44 2.07 -8.01 -2.66
CA PHE A 44 1.05 -6.99 -2.86
C PHE A 44 1.57 -5.82 -3.70
N ILE A 45 2.71 -5.23 -3.30
CA ILE A 45 3.25 -4.03 -3.95
C ILE A 45 3.63 -4.27 -5.40
N MET A 46 4.21 -5.42 -5.72
CA MET A 46 4.60 -5.76 -7.10
C MET A 46 3.40 -6.01 -8.00
N ASN A 47 2.29 -6.55 -7.45
CA ASN A 47 1.05 -6.73 -8.20
C ASN A 47 0.19 -5.46 -8.25
N PHE A 48 0.41 -4.50 -7.38
CA PHE A 48 -0.45 -3.32 -7.23
C PHE A 48 -0.52 -2.49 -8.51
N ARG A 49 0.59 -2.39 -9.26
CA ARG A 49 0.61 -1.75 -10.57
C ARG A 49 -0.38 -2.37 -11.54
N ASP A 50 -0.38 -3.69 -11.65
CA ASP A 50 -1.23 -4.41 -12.62
C ASP A 50 -2.68 -4.42 -12.15
N MET A 51 -2.94 -4.48 -10.85
CA MET A 51 -4.27 -4.32 -10.28
C MET A 51 -4.84 -2.92 -10.59
N ASN A 52 -4.07 -1.87 -10.39
CA ASN A 52 -4.48 -0.50 -10.72
C ASN A 52 -4.78 -0.34 -12.20
N LYS A 53 -3.89 -0.86 -13.06
CA LYS A 53 -3.98 -0.68 -14.51
C LYS A 53 -5.10 -1.50 -15.15
N TRP A 54 -5.25 -2.76 -14.74
CA TRP A 54 -6.08 -3.72 -15.47
C TRP A 54 -7.41 -4.03 -14.76
N VAL A 55 -7.53 -3.73 -13.46
CA VAL A 55 -8.71 -4.07 -12.67
C VAL A 55 -9.46 -2.83 -12.18
N ILE A 56 -8.76 -1.88 -11.55
CA ILE A 56 -9.42 -0.70 -10.93
C ILE A 56 -9.74 0.37 -11.98
N ARG A 57 -8.83 0.61 -12.92
CA ARG A 57 -8.96 1.67 -13.92
C ARG A 57 -10.10 1.38 -14.89
N PHE A 58 -10.85 2.41 -15.22
CA PHE A 58 -11.86 2.38 -16.29
C PHE A 58 -11.19 2.65 -17.64
N GLU A 59 -11.47 1.81 -18.65
CA GLU A 59 -10.94 2.01 -20.01
C GLU A 59 -11.48 3.30 -20.64
N ASN A 60 -12.77 3.58 -20.43
CA ASN A 60 -13.45 4.75 -20.95
C ASN A 60 -14.13 5.51 -19.82
N PRO A 61 -13.41 6.45 -19.16
CA PRO A 61 -13.99 7.25 -18.09
C PRO A 61 -14.97 8.27 -18.67
N ASP A 62 -16.26 7.98 -18.59
CA ASP A 62 -17.38 8.79 -19.11
C ASP A 62 -17.96 9.76 -18.05
N SER A 63 -17.35 9.83 -16.88
CA SER A 63 -17.72 10.73 -15.81
C SER A 63 -16.50 11.26 -15.07
N GLU A 64 -16.68 12.41 -14.40
CA GLU A 64 -15.65 12.99 -13.54
C GLU A 64 -15.23 12.01 -12.45
N PHE A 65 -16.16 11.25 -11.87
CA PHE A 65 -15.93 10.25 -10.86
C PHE A 65 -14.97 9.16 -11.34
N LYS A 66 -15.22 8.57 -12.52
CA LYS A 66 -14.33 7.58 -13.13
C LYS A 66 -12.95 8.17 -13.46
N SER A 67 -12.92 9.43 -13.89
CA SER A 67 -11.66 10.13 -14.20
C SER A 67 -10.81 10.35 -12.95
N VAL A 68 -11.41 10.66 -11.81
CA VAL A 68 -10.70 10.79 -10.52
C VAL A 68 -10.12 9.46 -10.10
N ILE A 69 -10.88 8.36 -10.19
CA ILE A 69 -10.37 7.01 -9.88
C ILE A 69 -9.17 6.68 -10.77
N ASN A 70 -9.28 6.94 -12.07
CA ASN A 70 -8.18 6.71 -13.03
C ASN A 70 -6.93 7.55 -12.71
N GLY A 71 -7.12 8.78 -12.23
CA GLY A 71 -6.01 9.64 -11.81
C GLY A 71 -5.19 9.01 -10.67
N GLY A 72 -5.86 8.59 -9.59
CA GLY A 72 -5.22 7.92 -8.46
C GLY A 72 -4.48 6.65 -8.89
N THR A 73 -5.14 5.77 -9.66
CA THR A 73 -4.51 4.52 -10.14
C THR A 73 -3.26 4.74 -11.00
N THR A 74 -3.15 5.90 -11.67
CA THR A 74 -1.96 6.23 -12.49
C THR A 74 -0.78 6.65 -11.62
N GLU A 75 -1.03 7.39 -10.56
CA GLU A 75 0.00 7.79 -9.60
C GLU A 75 0.58 6.57 -8.88
N ASP A 76 -0.26 5.61 -8.52
CA ASP A 76 0.11 4.36 -7.83
C ASP A 76 0.99 3.41 -8.65
N GLU A 77 1.00 3.51 -9.97
CA GLU A 77 1.82 2.64 -10.83
C GLU A 77 3.33 2.73 -10.53
N THR A 78 3.78 3.78 -9.85
CA THR A 78 5.21 3.97 -9.55
C THR A 78 5.68 3.28 -8.28
N HIS A 79 4.77 2.88 -7.39
CA HIS A 79 5.08 2.34 -6.07
C HIS A 79 6.00 1.12 -6.11
N SER A 80 5.78 0.19 -7.05
CA SER A 80 6.64 -0.99 -7.22
C SER A 80 8.09 -0.64 -7.54
N LYS A 81 8.32 0.43 -8.31
CA LYS A 81 9.67 0.89 -8.64
C LYS A 81 10.37 1.51 -7.42
N LEU A 82 9.67 2.37 -6.68
CA LEU A 82 10.18 2.96 -5.46
C LEU A 82 10.52 1.90 -4.41
N PHE A 83 9.67 0.89 -4.27
CA PHE A 83 9.88 -0.24 -3.39
C PHE A 83 11.15 -1.03 -3.74
N LEU A 84 11.37 -1.34 -5.02
CA LEU A 84 12.59 -2.02 -5.47
C LEU A 84 13.84 -1.16 -5.34
N GLU A 85 13.72 0.17 -5.46
CA GLU A 85 14.85 1.07 -5.16
C GLU A 85 15.26 0.95 -3.68
N ASP A 86 14.30 1.01 -2.77
CA ASP A 86 14.55 0.89 -1.34
C ASP A 86 15.03 -0.51 -0.95
N TRP A 87 14.50 -1.57 -1.56
CA TRP A 87 14.98 -2.95 -1.41
C TRP A 87 16.49 -3.06 -1.65
N ARG A 88 16.98 -2.48 -2.78
CA ARG A 88 18.41 -2.48 -3.13
C ARG A 88 19.23 -1.65 -2.14
N LYS A 89 18.77 -0.46 -1.76
CA LYS A 89 19.46 0.42 -0.81
C LYS A 89 19.55 -0.17 0.59
N LEU A 90 18.58 -0.97 0.98
CA LEU A 90 18.57 -1.70 2.25
C LEU A 90 19.41 -2.97 2.21
N HIS A 91 19.96 -3.34 1.04
CA HIS A 91 20.74 -4.57 0.84
C HIS A 91 19.97 -5.82 1.26
N LEU A 92 18.66 -5.88 0.96
CA LEU A 92 17.83 -6.99 1.39
C LEU A 92 18.21 -8.32 0.74
N ASP A 93 18.72 -8.31 -0.50
CA ASP A 93 19.23 -9.51 -1.17
C ASP A 93 20.36 -10.16 -0.37
N ASP A 94 21.32 -9.35 0.10
CA ASP A 94 22.46 -9.82 0.89
C ASP A 94 22.02 -10.28 2.28
N LYS A 95 21.15 -9.51 2.93
CA LYS A 95 20.65 -9.82 4.27
C LYS A 95 19.82 -11.09 4.33
N LEU A 96 19.00 -11.34 3.31
CA LEU A 96 18.16 -12.55 3.24
C LEU A 96 18.97 -13.76 2.76
N SER A 97 20.03 -13.55 1.98
CA SER A 97 20.85 -14.62 1.37
C SER A 97 20.02 -15.64 0.60
N TRP A 98 18.89 -15.22 0.01
CA TRP A 98 17.98 -16.09 -0.72
C TRP A 98 18.35 -16.16 -2.21
N LYS A 99 18.21 -17.35 -2.78
CA LYS A 99 18.21 -17.50 -4.24
C LYS A 99 16.92 -16.98 -4.82
N ALA A 100 16.93 -16.56 -6.06
CA ALA A 100 15.72 -16.11 -6.75
C ALA A 100 14.58 -17.15 -6.70
N SER A 101 14.93 -18.46 -6.82
CA SER A 101 13.96 -19.54 -6.68
C SER A 101 13.31 -19.62 -5.29
N ASP A 102 14.07 -19.33 -4.24
CA ASP A 102 13.56 -19.35 -2.86
C ASP A 102 12.59 -18.19 -2.63
N VAL A 103 12.90 -17.01 -3.16
CA VAL A 103 12.01 -15.85 -3.14
C VAL A 103 10.71 -16.14 -3.86
N LEU A 104 10.79 -16.70 -5.07
CA LEU A 104 9.60 -17.07 -5.87
C LEU A 104 8.76 -18.14 -5.16
N TYR A 105 9.40 -19.18 -4.62
CA TYR A 105 8.70 -20.19 -3.83
C TYR A 105 7.98 -19.55 -2.64
N TRP A 106 8.68 -18.73 -1.86
CA TRP A 106 8.13 -18.09 -0.67
C TRP A 106 6.95 -17.18 -1.01
N LEU A 107 7.10 -16.31 -2.01
CA LEU A 107 6.03 -15.37 -2.39
C LEU A 107 4.78 -16.08 -2.94
N PHE A 108 4.96 -17.10 -3.77
CA PHE A 108 3.86 -17.65 -4.58
C PHE A 108 3.35 -19.02 -4.11
N LEU A 109 4.10 -19.77 -3.32
CA LEU A 109 3.76 -21.13 -2.95
C LEU A 109 3.75 -21.37 -1.43
N SER A 110 4.47 -20.60 -0.63
CA SER A 110 4.55 -20.82 0.81
C SER A 110 3.23 -20.55 1.53
N LYS A 111 3.04 -21.22 2.66
CA LYS A 111 1.86 -21.03 3.53
C LYS A 111 1.90 -19.69 4.25
N GLU A 112 3.08 -19.20 4.59
CA GLU A 112 3.30 -17.93 5.29
C GLU A 112 2.77 -16.74 4.48
N MET A 113 2.87 -16.81 3.13
CA MET A 113 2.40 -15.77 2.22
C MET A 113 0.98 -15.99 1.70
N GLU A 114 0.28 -17.03 2.14
CA GLU A 114 -1.05 -17.37 1.65
C GLU A 114 -2.07 -16.25 1.88
N CYS A 115 -2.03 -15.61 3.04
CA CYS A 115 -2.95 -14.51 3.35
C CYS A 115 -2.76 -13.30 2.43
N PHE A 116 -1.53 -12.99 2.01
CA PHE A 116 -1.26 -11.89 1.07
C PHE A 116 -1.72 -12.22 -0.35
N ARG A 117 -1.54 -13.48 -0.79
CA ARG A 117 -2.07 -13.94 -2.08
C ARG A 117 -3.59 -13.94 -2.08
N TYR A 118 -4.21 -14.45 -1.02
CA TYR A 118 -5.66 -14.45 -0.86
C TYR A 118 -6.22 -13.02 -0.88
N TYR A 119 -5.60 -12.11 -0.12
CA TYR A 119 -6.00 -10.70 -0.11
C TYR A 119 -5.97 -10.08 -1.52
N GLY A 120 -4.91 -10.30 -2.30
CA GLY A 120 -4.81 -9.78 -3.66
C GLY A 120 -5.90 -10.32 -4.59
N VAL A 121 -6.24 -11.62 -4.47
CA VAL A 121 -7.31 -12.24 -5.25
C VAL A 121 -8.68 -11.70 -4.86
N GLU A 122 -8.98 -11.59 -3.56
CA GLU A 122 -10.26 -11.05 -3.08
C GLU A 122 -10.43 -9.57 -3.45
N PHE A 123 -9.36 -8.79 -3.36
CA PHE A 123 -9.38 -7.40 -3.81
C PHE A 123 -9.77 -7.29 -5.30
N MET A 124 -9.15 -8.10 -6.17
CA MET A 124 -9.49 -8.11 -7.59
C MET A 124 -10.93 -8.57 -7.84
N LYS A 125 -11.41 -9.61 -7.14
CA LYS A 125 -12.81 -10.08 -7.26
C LYS A 125 -13.79 -8.97 -6.90
N LEU A 126 -13.60 -8.29 -5.77
CA LEU A 126 -14.47 -7.22 -5.34
C LEU A 126 -14.55 -6.08 -6.37
N CYS A 127 -13.44 -5.78 -7.06
CA CYS A 127 -13.44 -4.78 -8.13
C CYS A 127 -14.13 -5.25 -9.42
N VAL A 128 -14.15 -6.56 -9.70
CA VAL A 128 -14.80 -7.12 -10.90
C VAL A 128 -16.29 -7.36 -10.67
N ASP A 129 -16.65 -7.78 -9.46
CA ASP A 129 -18.04 -8.11 -9.08
C ASP A 129 -18.94 -6.87 -8.90
N ASP A 130 -18.40 -5.66 -9.07
CA ASP A 130 -19.09 -4.38 -8.87
C ASP A 130 -20.06 -4.00 -10.00
N ASN A 131 -20.26 -4.85 -11.01
CA ASN A 131 -21.05 -4.56 -12.22
C ASN A 131 -20.66 -3.24 -12.91
N GLY A 132 -19.45 -2.76 -12.71
CA GLY A 132 -18.95 -1.49 -13.24
C GLY A 132 -19.39 -0.25 -12.46
N GLU A 133 -19.99 -0.43 -11.27
CA GLU A 133 -20.39 0.68 -10.41
C GLU A 133 -19.17 1.40 -9.80
N PRO A 134 -18.89 2.65 -10.18
CA PRO A 134 -17.65 3.34 -9.78
C PRO A 134 -17.49 3.49 -8.27
N VAL A 135 -18.61 3.54 -7.53
CA VAL A 135 -18.58 3.70 -6.07
C VAL A 135 -17.89 2.54 -5.34
N TYR A 136 -18.00 1.32 -5.86
CA TYR A 136 -17.31 0.16 -5.26
C TYR A 136 -15.80 0.25 -5.50
N ARG A 137 -15.36 0.52 -6.72
CA ARG A 137 -13.93 0.71 -7.03
C ARG A 137 -13.32 1.85 -6.25
N TYR A 138 -14.05 2.97 -6.13
CA TYR A 138 -13.65 4.08 -5.27
C TYR A 138 -13.50 3.64 -3.82
N SER A 139 -14.51 2.94 -3.27
CA SER A 139 -14.46 2.50 -1.87
C SER A 139 -13.27 1.57 -1.59
N HIS A 140 -12.90 0.72 -2.55
CA HIS A 140 -11.72 -0.13 -2.45
C HIS A 140 -10.42 0.67 -2.49
N SER A 141 -10.28 1.59 -3.46
CA SER A 141 -9.12 2.48 -3.55
C SER A 141 -8.97 3.31 -2.28
N GLU A 142 -10.04 3.96 -1.83
CA GLU A 142 -10.05 4.78 -0.62
C GLU A 142 -9.71 3.99 0.66
N SER A 143 -10.11 2.70 0.72
CA SER A 143 -9.69 1.82 1.82
C SER A 143 -8.20 1.52 1.75
N GLY A 144 -7.66 1.28 0.55
CA GLY A 144 -6.23 1.10 0.29
C GLY A 144 -5.42 2.33 0.69
N GLU A 145 -5.83 3.51 0.24
CA GLU A 145 -5.23 4.81 0.59
C GLU A 145 -5.21 5.04 2.11
N THR A 146 -6.32 4.74 2.79
CA THR A 146 -6.39 4.86 4.24
C THR A 146 -5.40 3.93 4.94
N CYS A 147 -5.29 2.69 4.49
CA CYS A 147 -4.32 1.73 5.03
C CYS A 147 -2.88 2.18 4.74
N GLY A 148 -2.60 2.65 3.53
CA GLY A 148 -1.31 3.20 3.12
C GLY A 148 -0.92 4.39 3.99
N ASN A 149 -1.80 5.37 4.14
CA ASN A 149 -1.57 6.54 4.96
C ASN A 149 -1.23 6.19 6.42
N ILE A 150 -1.98 5.26 7.04
CA ILE A 150 -1.68 4.77 8.40
C ILE A 150 -0.31 4.11 8.43
N PHE A 151 -0.05 3.21 7.50
CA PHE A 151 1.21 2.48 7.43
C PHE A 151 2.39 3.45 7.30
N PHE A 152 2.37 4.35 6.31
CA PHE A 152 3.46 5.28 6.08
C PHE A 152 3.61 6.32 7.19
N SER A 153 2.52 6.76 7.83
CA SER A 153 2.62 7.65 9.01
C SER A 153 3.38 7.02 10.17
N LYS A 154 3.34 5.69 10.32
CA LYS A 154 4.05 4.94 11.37
C LYS A 154 5.46 4.53 10.95
N ILE A 155 5.65 4.20 9.68
CA ILE A 155 6.93 3.65 9.18
C ILE A 155 7.90 4.76 8.74
N SER A 156 7.43 5.87 8.16
CA SER A 156 8.32 6.93 7.67
C SER A 156 9.25 7.49 8.74
N PRO A 157 8.81 7.78 9.99
CA PRO A 157 9.74 8.23 11.03
C PRO A 157 10.83 7.20 11.36
N ILE A 158 10.52 5.91 11.25
CA ILE A 158 11.48 4.82 11.45
C ILE A 158 12.44 4.74 10.26
N ALA A 159 11.90 4.82 9.03
CA ALA A 159 12.69 4.83 7.81
C ALA A 159 13.65 6.03 7.74
N ASP A 160 13.25 7.18 8.25
CA ASP A 160 14.10 8.37 8.34
C ASP A 160 15.27 8.16 9.33
N GLN A 161 15.04 7.45 10.44
CA GLN A 161 16.13 7.05 11.34
C GLN A 161 17.10 6.09 10.66
N VAL A 162 16.60 5.09 9.93
CA VAL A 162 17.41 4.15 9.14
C VAL A 162 18.18 4.90 8.05
N THR A 163 17.54 5.80 7.33
CA THR A 163 18.14 6.68 6.32
C THR A 163 19.33 7.43 6.90
N LYS A 164 19.15 8.08 8.03
CA LYS A 164 20.20 8.83 8.71
C LYS A 164 21.35 7.93 9.18
N HIS A 165 21.02 6.76 9.71
CA HIS A 165 22.01 5.81 10.23
C HIS A 165 22.87 5.20 9.13
N LEU A 166 22.28 4.82 8.01
CA LEU A 166 22.95 4.17 6.89
C LEU A 166 23.52 5.15 5.85
N GLY A 167 23.16 6.44 5.91
CA GLY A 167 23.57 7.43 4.92
C GLY A 167 22.93 7.22 3.54
N ILE A 168 21.74 6.63 3.48
CA ILE A 168 20.99 6.32 2.25
C ILE A 168 19.71 7.19 2.17
N SER A 169 19.02 7.17 1.03
CA SER A 169 17.71 7.84 0.89
C SER A 169 16.66 6.80 0.53
N LEU A 170 15.67 6.63 1.39
CA LEU A 170 14.54 5.72 1.19
C LEU A 170 13.35 6.52 0.67
N ARG A 171 12.88 6.19 -0.54
CA ARG A 171 11.78 6.89 -1.19
C ARG A 171 10.44 6.23 -0.96
N TYR A 172 10.39 4.89 -0.91
CA TYR A 172 9.18 4.13 -0.66
C TYR A 172 8.77 4.18 0.82
N PHE A 173 9.71 3.86 1.73
CA PHE A 173 9.40 3.82 3.16
C PHE A 173 9.53 5.18 3.86
N GLY A 174 10.22 6.14 3.28
CA GLY A 174 10.52 7.45 3.88
C GLY A 174 9.41 8.50 3.67
N THR A 175 9.67 9.68 4.19
CA THR A 175 8.76 10.84 4.16
C THR A 175 8.29 11.21 2.75
N PHE A 176 9.10 10.98 1.71
CA PHE A 176 8.72 11.25 0.32
C PHE A 176 7.40 10.56 -0.08
N HIS A 177 7.23 9.27 0.25
CA HIS A 177 6.01 8.55 -0.06
C HIS A 177 4.83 9.00 0.81
N LEU A 178 5.06 9.24 2.09
CA LEU A 178 4.03 9.78 2.98
C LEU A 178 3.45 11.12 2.48
N GLU A 179 4.28 11.98 1.91
CA GLU A 179 3.84 13.25 1.31
C GLU A 179 2.98 13.03 0.06
N LEU A 180 3.31 12.04 -0.76
CA LEU A 180 2.47 11.63 -1.89
C LEU A 180 1.10 11.14 -1.40
N GLU A 181 1.06 10.20 -0.48
CA GLU A 181 -0.17 9.65 0.12
C GLU A 181 -1.06 10.75 0.72
N ASN A 182 -0.49 11.70 1.45
CA ASN A 182 -1.23 12.84 2.00
C ASN A 182 -1.83 13.73 0.89
N GLY A 183 -1.18 13.85 -0.25
CA GLY A 183 -1.70 14.56 -1.42
C GLY A 183 -2.90 13.88 -2.06
N HIS A 184 -2.99 12.55 -2.01
CA HIS A 184 -4.08 11.75 -2.56
C HIS A 184 -5.37 11.86 -1.73
N VAL A 185 -5.26 11.66 -0.43
CA VAL A 185 -6.41 11.73 0.51
C VAL A 185 -7.14 13.08 0.41
N TRP A 186 -6.41 14.19 0.29
CA TRP A 186 -7.01 15.52 0.22
C TRP A 186 -7.76 15.81 -1.08
N LYS A 187 -7.38 15.18 -2.19
CA LYS A 187 -8.06 15.39 -3.49
C LYS A 187 -9.39 14.66 -3.56
N SER A 188 -9.55 13.58 -2.84
CA SER A 188 -10.76 12.74 -2.89
C SER A 188 -11.85 13.15 -1.90
N GLU A 189 -11.52 13.65 -0.72
CA GLU A 189 -12.52 13.98 0.33
C GLU A 189 -13.52 15.06 -0.10
N GLY A 190 -13.11 16.07 -0.88
CA GLY A 190 -13.99 17.16 -1.30
C GLY A 190 -14.94 16.82 -2.45
N VAL A 191 -14.60 15.87 -3.31
CA VAL A 191 -15.38 15.53 -4.52
C VAL A 191 -16.56 14.61 -4.19
N PHE A 192 -16.48 13.81 -3.14
CA PHE A 192 -17.41 12.71 -2.88
C PHE A 192 -18.34 12.90 -1.68
N GLU A 193 -18.15 13.93 -0.88
CA GLU A 193 -19.09 14.24 0.22
C GLU A 193 -20.51 14.51 -0.27
N ASN A 194 -20.66 14.96 -1.52
CA ASN A 194 -21.94 15.36 -2.11
C ASN A 194 -22.58 14.28 -3.01
N ILE A 195 -22.00 13.08 -3.14
CA ILE A 195 -22.67 12.00 -3.87
C ILE A 195 -23.73 11.39 -2.96
N VAL A 196 -24.95 11.80 -3.22
CA VAL A 196 -26.17 11.16 -2.65
C VAL A 196 -26.41 9.89 -3.48
N LEU A 197 -26.23 8.73 -2.84
CA LEU A 197 -26.66 7.43 -3.35
C LEU A 197 -28.13 7.23 -3.05
#